data_847275d26fa68e841014152352b0eff5
#
_entry.id   847275d26fa68e841014152352b0eff5
#
_cell.length_a   1.000
_cell.length_b   1.000
_cell.length_c   1.000
_cell.angle_alpha   90.00
_cell.angle_beta   90.00
_cell.angle_gamma   90.00
#
_symmetry.space_group_name_H-M   'P 1'
#
loop_
_entity.id
_entity.type
_entity.pdbx_description
1 polymer ?
#
loop_
_entity_poly.entity_id
_entity_poly.type
_entity_poly.pdbx_seq_one_letter_code
_entity_poly.pdbx_strand_id
1 'polypeptide(L)'
;MTKLLKNKLRDMNRTLKVLLPLLAAAVISGCTAKGDNPGLEYAPQMYHSIPYEPLTQIKDKEKGSWLSNREDGLGEFYNSNENNPYAQNVRLPVAGTVRRNGNGILPYRLGKNDIEAASLIENPFEDSPEVKAEGKRLYDLYCEHCHGSQGKGDGLVAPVYLGVPTYQAPAQRNLSQGHIFHVITHGIRRMGAHGSQMSEDKRWKIARYV
;
A
#
# COMPACT_ATOMS: atom_id res chain seq x y z
N MET A 1 -42.02 -54.88 -25.30
CA MET A 1 -41.36 -53.93 -24.38
C MET A 1 -42.16 -54.02 -23.08
N THR A 2 -41.59 -54.61 -22.02
CA THR A 2 -42.26 -54.93 -20.76
C THR A 2 -42.66 -53.71 -19.98
N LYS A 3 -43.74 -53.69 -19.26
CA LYS A 3 -44.29 -52.62 -18.42
C LYS A 3 -43.25 -52.08 -17.43
N LEU A 4 -42.33 -52.94 -16.98
CA LEU A 4 -41.20 -52.64 -16.13
C LEU A 4 -40.16 -51.67 -16.80
N LEU A 5 -39.85 -51.90 -18.09
CA LEU A 5 -38.91 -51.07 -18.84
C LEU A 5 -39.47 -49.67 -19.09
N LYS A 6 -40.77 -49.56 -19.36
CA LYS A 6 -41.45 -48.26 -19.51
C LYS A 6 -41.47 -47.44 -18.22
N ASN A 7 -41.65 -48.09 -17.07
CA ASN A 7 -41.60 -47.41 -15.79
C ASN A 7 -40.18 -46.92 -15.45
N LYS A 8 -39.17 -47.76 -15.66
CA LYS A 8 -37.76 -47.39 -15.43
C LYS A 8 -37.30 -46.24 -16.32
N LEU A 9 -37.71 -46.21 -17.58
CA LEU A 9 -37.44 -45.11 -18.51
C LEU A 9 -38.15 -43.80 -18.10
N ARG A 10 -39.38 -43.91 -17.57
CA ARG A 10 -40.14 -42.76 -17.09
C ARG A 10 -39.52 -42.16 -15.83
N ASP A 11 -39.06 -42.99 -14.89
CA ASP A 11 -38.43 -42.56 -13.67
C ASP A 11 -37.03 -41.97 -13.95
N MET A 12 -36.27 -42.55 -14.86
CA MET A 12 -34.99 -42.01 -15.32
C MET A 12 -35.15 -40.64 -16.00
N ASN A 13 -36.21 -40.48 -16.80
CA ASN A 13 -36.51 -39.19 -17.45
C ASN A 13 -36.98 -38.12 -16.44
N ARG A 14 -37.58 -38.53 -15.33
CA ARG A 14 -38.03 -37.64 -14.24
C ARG A 14 -36.84 -37.18 -13.39
N THR A 15 -35.93 -38.08 -13.05
CA THR A 15 -34.67 -37.74 -12.34
C THR A 15 -33.76 -36.86 -13.19
N LEU A 16 -33.67 -37.11 -14.49
CA LEU A 16 -32.88 -36.29 -15.39
C LEU A 16 -33.42 -34.85 -15.51
N LYS A 17 -34.76 -34.71 -15.53
CA LYS A 17 -35.42 -33.38 -15.56
C LYS A 17 -35.19 -32.55 -14.29
N VAL A 18 -34.89 -33.18 -13.16
CA VAL A 18 -34.58 -32.51 -11.90
C VAL A 18 -33.05 -32.28 -11.76
N LEU A 19 -32.24 -33.26 -12.12
CA LEU A 19 -30.79 -33.17 -12.00
C LEU A 19 -30.16 -32.20 -12.97
N LEU A 20 -30.67 -32.07 -14.19
CA LEU A 20 -30.12 -31.18 -15.21
C LEU A 20 -30.19 -29.69 -14.81
N PRO A 21 -31.34 -29.14 -14.32
CA PRO A 21 -31.40 -27.77 -13.86
C PRO A 21 -30.63 -27.54 -12.58
N LEU A 22 -30.53 -28.51 -11.67
CA LEU A 22 -29.70 -28.41 -10.47
C LEU A 22 -28.22 -28.36 -10.83
N LEU A 23 -27.75 -29.15 -11.77
CA LEU A 23 -26.39 -29.11 -12.28
C LEU A 23 -26.09 -27.76 -12.96
N ALA A 24 -27.03 -27.25 -13.78
CA ALA A 24 -26.91 -25.96 -14.42
C ALA A 24 -26.86 -24.81 -13.39
N ALA A 25 -27.68 -24.85 -12.35
CA ALA A 25 -27.64 -23.87 -11.26
C ALA A 25 -26.34 -23.92 -10.48
N ALA A 26 -25.77 -25.10 -10.22
CA ALA A 26 -24.48 -25.26 -9.57
C ALA A 26 -23.32 -24.70 -10.40
N VAL A 27 -23.34 -24.89 -11.72
CA VAL A 27 -22.33 -24.35 -12.64
C VAL A 27 -22.42 -22.83 -12.71
N ILE A 28 -23.62 -22.24 -12.74
CA ILE A 28 -23.81 -20.78 -12.78
C ILE A 28 -23.40 -20.13 -11.45
N SER A 29 -23.65 -20.76 -10.30
CA SER A 29 -23.28 -20.23 -9.00
C SER A 29 -21.77 -20.24 -8.72
N GLY A 30 -20.99 -21.09 -9.43
CA GLY A 30 -19.54 -21.14 -9.31
C GLY A 30 -18.80 -19.98 -9.99
N CYS A 31 -19.49 -19.19 -10.83
CA CYS A 31 -18.88 -18.09 -11.61
C CYS A 31 -19.02 -16.71 -10.94
N THR A 32 -19.49 -16.65 -9.70
CA THR A 32 -19.68 -15.36 -9.01
C THR A 32 -18.39 -14.85 -8.39
N ALA A 33 -18.02 -13.61 -8.67
CA ALA A 33 -16.92 -12.93 -8.01
C ALA A 33 -17.22 -12.75 -6.51
N LYS A 34 -16.26 -13.09 -5.65
CA LYS A 34 -16.38 -12.94 -4.19
C LYS A 34 -15.00 -12.79 -3.54
N GLY A 35 -14.85 -11.76 -2.72
CA GLY A 35 -13.56 -11.45 -2.07
C GLY A 35 -12.46 -11.20 -3.09
N ASP A 36 -11.33 -11.88 -2.96
CA ASP A 36 -10.19 -11.76 -3.87
C ASP A 36 -10.33 -12.62 -5.15
N ASN A 37 -11.44 -13.34 -5.30
CA ASN A 37 -11.72 -14.11 -6.50
C ASN A 37 -12.52 -13.27 -7.49
N PRO A 38 -11.93 -12.86 -8.63
CA PRO A 38 -12.59 -12.03 -9.64
C PRO A 38 -13.69 -12.76 -10.42
N GLY A 39 -13.85 -14.09 -10.23
CA GLY A 39 -14.79 -14.91 -10.97
C GLY A 39 -14.24 -15.35 -12.33
N LEU A 40 -15.13 -15.43 -13.33
CA LEU A 40 -14.75 -15.77 -14.70
C LEU A 40 -14.19 -14.51 -15.38
N GLU A 41 -12.93 -14.56 -15.80
CA GLU A 41 -12.24 -13.47 -16.44
C GLU A 41 -11.96 -13.75 -17.91
N TYR A 42 -12.06 -12.71 -18.73
CA TYR A 42 -11.65 -12.76 -20.13
C TYR A 42 -10.21 -12.27 -20.28
N ALA A 43 -9.33 -13.14 -20.76
CA ALA A 43 -7.92 -12.84 -21.00
C ALA A 43 -7.16 -12.29 -19.76
N PRO A 44 -7.03 -13.07 -18.65
CA PRO A 44 -6.43 -12.61 -17.40
C PRO A 44 -4.90 -12.47 -17.42
N GLN A 45 -4.24 -12.65 -18.56
CA GLN A 45 -2.78 -12.72 -18.68
C GLN A 45 -2.03 -11.47 -18.25
N MET A 46 -2.71 -10.33 -18.15
CA MET A 46 -2.11 -9.04 -17.78
C MET A 46 -2.49 -8.56 -16.37
N TYR A 47 -3.18 -9.38 -15.59
CA TYR A 47 -3.56 -8.99 -14.21
C TYR A 47 -2.40 -9.04 -13.23
N HIS A 48 -1.39 -9.83 -13.53
CA HIS A 48 -0.17 -9.92 -12.73
C HIS A 48 1.02 -9.56 -13.60
N SER A 49 1.84 -8.66 -13.08
CA SER A 49 3.09 -8.32 -13.74
C SER A 49 4.06 -9.51 -13.66
N ILE A 50 4.61 -9.93 -14.80
CA ILE A 50 5.66 -10.96 -14.84
C ILE A 50 6.98 -10.40 -14.27
N PRO A 51 7.41 -9.15 -14.60
CA PRO A 51 8.57 -8.55 -13.96
C PRO A 51 8.31 -8.24 -12.49
N TYR A 52 9.36 -8.29 -11.70
CA TYR A 52 9.30 -7.90 -10.29
C TYR A 52 9.05 -6.40 -10.15
N GLU A 53 8.02 -6.05 -9.41
CA GLU A 53 7.67 -4.66 -9.11
C GLU A 53 8.12 -4.28 -7.70
N PRO A 54 8.73 -3.10 -7.50
CA PRO A 54 9.13 -2.64 -6.17
C PRO A 54 7.92 -2.49 -5.25
N LEU A 55 8.11 -2.81 -3.97
CA LEU A 55 7.14 -2.62 -2.88
C LEU A 55 5.87 -3.48 -2.97
N THR A 56 5.72 -4.34 -3.97
CA THR A 56 4.60 -5.27 -4.04
C THR A 56 4.90 -6.50 -3.19
N GLN A 57 4.00 -6.82 -2.27
CA GLN A 57 4.03 -8.05 -1.48
C GLN A 57 2.94 -9.01 -1.95
N ILE A 58 3.33 -10.26 -2.19
CA ILE A 58 2.41 -11.35 -2.43
C ILE A 58 2.26 -12.12 -1.12
N LYS A 59 1.07 -12.01 -0.50
CA LYS A 59 0.77 -12.65 0.79
C LYS A 59 0.07 -13.99 0.64
N ASP A 60 -0.58 -14.19 -0.48
CA ASP A 60 -1.28 -15.42 -0.82
C ASP A 60 -0.28 -16.48 -1.26
N LYS A 61 -0.14 -17.53 -0.46
CA LYS A 61 0.80 -18.64 -0.69
C LYS A 61 0.47 -19.48 -1.90
N GLU A 62 -0.79 -19.51 -2.31
CA GLU A 62 -1.28 -20.29 -3.44
C GLU A 62 -1.29 -19.48 -4.75
N LYS A 63 -0.92 -18.21 -4.70
CA LYS A 63 -0.96 -17.34 -5.88
C LYS A 63 -0.07 -17.86 -7.00
N GLY A 64 -0.69 -18.15 -8.15
CA GLY A 64 0.02 -18.76 -9.28
C GLY A 64 0.23 -20.27 -9.15
N SER A 65 -0.49 -20.96 -8.26
CA SER A 65 -0.37 -22.43 -8.09
C SER A 65 -0.64 -23.21 -9.37
N TRP A 66 -1.48 -22.73 -10.26
CA TRP A 66 -1.78 -23.34 -11.57
C TRP A 66 -0.59 -23.30 -12.56
N LEU A 67 0.42 -22.48 -12.30
CA LEU A 67 1.65 -22.40 -13.10
C LEU A 67 2.82 -23.10 -12.40
N SER A 68 2.68 -23.37 -11.11
CA SER A 68 3.76 -23.91 -10.29
C SER A 68 3.88 -25.42 -10.48
N ASN A 69 5.08 -25.88 -10.73
CA ASN A 69 5.49 -27.27 -10.69
C ASN A 69 6.34 -27.60 -9.44
N ARG A 70 6.28 -26.74 -8.44
CA ARG A 70 7.05 -26.86 -7.19
C ARG A 70 6.46 -27.94 -6.28
N GLU A 71 7.34 -28.70 -5.64
CA GLU A 71 6.95 -29.76 -4.70
C GLU A 71 6.51 -29.21 -3.32
N ASP A 72 6.87 -27.96 -3.00
CA ASP A 72 6.52 -27.31 -1.73
C ASP A 72 5.06 -26.81 -1.66
N GLY A 73 4.31 -26.93 -2.77
CA GLY A 73 2.92 -26.51 -2.87
C GLY A 73 2.70 -24.99 -2.88
N LEU A 74 3.75 -24.21 -2.93
CA LEU A 74 3.67 -22.75 -3.02
C LEU A 74 3.42 -22.29 -4.45
N GLY A 75 2.65 -21.23 -4.58
CA GLY A 75 2.38 -20.61 -5.88
C GLY A 75 3.61 -19.93 -6.46
N GLU A 76 3.74 -19.96 -7.78
CA GLU A 76 4.89 -19.41 -8.51
C GLU A 76 5.08 -17.91 -8.21
N PHE A 77 3.99 -17.16 -8.04
CA PHE A 77 4.07 -15.73 -7.73
C PHE A 77 4.43 -15.44 -6.28
N TYR A 78 4.14 -16.36 -5.36
CA TYR A 78 4.46 -16.17 -3.95
C TYR A 78 5.94 -16.36 -3.66
N ASN A 79 6.57 -17.35 -4.25
CA ASN A 79 7.94 -17.73 -3.94
C ASN A 79 8.79 -18.02 -5.16
N SER A 80 8.82 -17.10 -6.10
CA SER A 80 9.77 -17.16 -7.23
C SER A 80 11.22 -16.91 -6.80
N ASN A 81 11.47 -16.44 -5.57
CA ASN A 81 12.78 -16.15 -5.01
C ASN A 81 12.93 -16.72 -3.58
N GLU A 82 13.61 -17.84 -3.45
CA GLU A 82 13.85 -18.52 -2.16
C GLU A 82 14.56 -17.66 -1.09
N ASN A 83 15.32 -16.67 -1.55
CA ASN A 83 16.05 -15.75 -0.67
C ASN A 83 15.26 -14.48 -0.33
N ASN A 84 13.92 -14.51 -0.47
CA ASN A 84 13.06 -13.38 -0.20
C ASN A 84 12.19 -13.59 1.04
N PRO A 85 12.72 -13.32 2.26
CA PRO A 85 12.02 -13.60 3.51
C PRO A 85 10.76 -12.74 3.70
N TYR A 86 10.63 -11.66 2.94
CA TYR A 86 9.51 -10.72 3.07
C TYR A 86 8.43 -10.92 2.00
N ALA A 87 8.54 -11.94 1.17
CA ALA A 87 7.63 -12.19 0.04
C ALA A 87 7.40 -10.96 -0.86
N GLN A 88 8.46 -10.18 -1.08
CA GLN A 88 8.45 -9.03 -1.99
C GLN A 88 8.84 -9.46 -3.40
N ASN A 89 8.27 -8.82 -4.40
CA ASN A 89 8.59 -9.08 -5.80
C ASN A 89 10.03 -8.69 -6.20
N VAL A 90 10.68 -7.83 -5.42
CA VAL A 90 12.04 -7.37 -5.69
C VAL A 90 12.98 -7.86 -4.60
N ARG A 91 14.15 -8.33 -4.99
CA ARG A 91 15.21 -8.68 -4.02
C ARG A 91 15.58 -7.46 -3.19
N LEU A 92 15.74 -7.69 -1.90
CA LEU A 92 16.36 -6.69 -1.04
C LEU A 92 17.80 -6.44 -1.48
N PRO A 93 18.29 -5.20 -1.42
CA PRO A 93 19.71 -4.91 -1.61
C PRO A 93 20.56 -5.71 -0.62
N VAL A 94 21.79 -5.99 -1.02
CA VAL A 94 22.78 -6.61 -0.12
C VAL A 94 22.88 -5.79 1.16
N ALA A 95 22.99 -6.47 2.31
CA ALA A 95 23.12 -5.80 3.60
C ALA A 95 24.29 -4.79 3.57
N GLY A 96 24.05 -3.59 4.09
CA GLY A 96 25.01 -2.51 4.06
C GLY A 96 25.02 -1.65 2.77
N THR A 97 24.19 -1.97 1.78
CA THR A 97 24.04 -1.13 0.59
C THR A 97 23.51 0.23 0.96
N VAL A 98 24.22 1.28 0.57
CA VAL A 98 23.79 2.68 0.70
C VAL A 98 23.27 3.16 -0.65
N ARG A 99 22.03 3.66 -0.67
CA ARG A 99 21.41 4.20 -1.87
C ARG A 99 22.20 5.41 -2.38
N ARG A 100 22.60 5.42 -3.65
CA ARG A 100 23.09 6.62 -4.31
C ARG A 100 21.88 7.52 -4.62
N ASN A 101 21.76 8.62 -3.91
CA ASN A 101 20.82 9.67 -4.24
C ASN A 101 21.60 10.87 -4.82
N GLY A 102 20.99 11.61 -5.75
CA GLY A 102 21.62 12.76 -6.39
C GLY A 102 21.94 13.90 -5.44
N ASN A 103 21.38 13.90 -4.23
CA ASN A 103 21.46 14.98 -3.26
C ASN A 103 22.45 14.69 -2.11
N GLY A 104 23.10 13.54 -2.09
CA GLY A 104 24.07 13.19 -1.04
C GLY A 104 23.48 12.97 0.37
N ILE A 105 22.15 12.99 0.50
CA ILE A 105 21.47 12.85 1.79
C ILE A 105 21.47 11.38 2.20
N LEU A 106 21.96 11.09 3.41
CA LEU A 106 21.93 9.74 3.97
C LEU A 106 20.49 9.30 4.25
N PRO A 107 20.18 8.00 4.04
CA PRO A 107 18.85 7.47 4.36
C PRO A 107 18.50 7.69 5.83
N TYR A 108 17.29 8.18 6.08
CA TYR A 108 16.77 8.35 7.42
C TYR A 108 16.45 6.98 8.06
N ARG A 109 17.05 6.71 9.23
CA ARG A 109 16.99 5.39 9.87
C ARG A 109 16.41 5.41 11.29
N LEU A 110 16.06 6.58 11.83
CA LEU A 110 15.45 6.66 13.16
C LEU A 110 14.05 6.06 13.16
N GLY A 111 13.76 5.28 14.17
CA GLY A 111 12.47 4.65 14.38
C GLY A 111 11.41 5.64 14.90
N LYS A 112 10.16 5.26 14.89
CA LYS A 112 9.03 6.13 15.30
C LYS A 112 9.18 6.75 16.69
N ASN A 113 9.85 6.07 17.62
CA ASN A 113 9.98 6.52 19.01
C ASN A 113 11.22 7.43 19.24
N ASP A 114 12.05 7.64 18.21
CA ASP A 114 13.34 8.34 18.34
C ASP A 114 13.21 9.85 18.08
N ILE A 115 12.09 10.46 18.47
CA ILE A 115 11.76 11.86 18.19
C ILE A 115 12.76 12.85 18.81
N GLU A 116 13.32 12.52 19.95
CA GLU A 116 14.34 13.34 20.61
C GLU A 116 15.64 13.36 19.81
N ALA A 117 16.11 12.19 19.38
CA ALA A 117 17.26 12.08 18.50
C ALA A 117 17.02 12.78 17.15
N ALA A 118 15.83 12.64 16.60
CA ALA A 118 15.43 13.32 15.37
C ALA A 118 15.47 14.85 15.50
N SER A 119 15.12 15.37 16.67
CA SER A 119 15.12 16.82 16.93
C SER A 119 16.51 17.46 16.86
N LEU A 120 17.56 16.66 16.97
CA LEU A 120 18.95 17.09 16.86
C LEU A 120 19.49 17.07 15.42
N ILE A 121 18.73 16.50 14.48
CA ILE A 121 19.16 16.42 13.08
C ILE A 121 18.93 17.77 12.40
N GLU A 122 19.97 18.27 11.77
CA GLU A 122 19.90 19.49 10.98
C GLU A 122 19.33 19.20 9.59
N ASN A 123 18.65 20.18 9.03
CA ASN A 123 18.13 20.09 7.67
C ASN A 123 19.30 20.11 6.67
N PRO A 124 19.43 19.11 5.80
CA PRO A 124 20.53 19.04 4.84
C PRO A 124 20.44 20.06 3.70
N PHE A 125 19.30 20.74 3.55
CA PHE A 125 19.14 21.80 2.57
C PHE A 125 19.47 23.18 3.18
N GLU A 126 20.17 24.00 2.42
CA GLU A 126 20.42 25.38 2.77
C GLU A 126 19.11 26.18 2.80
N ASP A 127 19.14 27.25 3.60
CA ASP A 127 18.01 28.18 3.67
C ASP A 127 18.03 29.12 2.45
N SER A 128 17.42 28.67 1.35
CA SER A 128 17.31 29.47 0.14
C SER A 128 15.84 29.74 -0.24
N PRO A 129 15.60 30.83 -0.98
CA PRO A 129 14.26 31.16 -1.49
C PRO A 129 13.66 30.03 -2.33
N GLU A 130 14.48 29.33 -3.11
CA GLU A 130 14.06 28.22 -3.99
C GLU A 130 13.62 27.02 -3.17
N VAL A 131 14.37 26.66 -2.11
CA VAL A 131 14.00 25.56 -1.21
C VAL A 131 12.70 25.88 -0.47
N LYS A 132 12.54 27.13 -0.01
CA LYS A 132 11.30 27.57 0.65
C LYS A 132 10.10 27.57 -0.31
N ALA A 133 10.28 28.04 -1.54
CA ALA A 133 9.22 28.06 -2.55
C ALA A 133 8.75 26.63 -2.90
N GLU A 134 9.70 25.69 -3.08
CA GLU A 134 9.35 24.30 -3.31
C GLU A 134 8.73 23.65 -2.06
N GLY A 135 9.23 23.96 -0.86
CA GLY A 135 8.64 23.54 0.40
C GLY A 135 7.19 24.00 0.54
N LYS A 136 6.91 25.28 0.19
CA LYS A 136 5.55 25.81 0.16
C LYS A 136 4.67 25.06 -0.82
N ARG A 137 5.13 24.88 -2.06
CA ARG A 137 4.39 24.13 -3.08
C ARG A 137 4.02 22.71 -2.62
N LEU A 138 4.95 22.03 -1.96
CA LEU A 138 4.72 20.71 -1.40
C LEU A 138 3.78 20.76 -0.20
N TYR A 139 3.88 21.76 0.65
CA TYR A 139 2.98 22.00 1.77
C TYR A 139 1.53 22.19 1.27
N ASP A 140 1.33 23.02 0.26
CA ASP A 140 0.01 23.26 -0.34
C ASP A 140 -0.61 21.96 -0.90
N LEU A 141 0.21 21.05 -1.42
CA LEU A 141 -0.25 19.76 -1.96
C LEU A 141 -0.60 18.72 -0.89
N TYR A 142 0.19 18.64 0.19
CA TYR A 142 0.12 17.50 1.11
C TYR A 142 -0.36 17.87 2.52
N CYS A 143 -0.31 19.13 2.92
CA CYS A 143 -0.49 19.56 4.31
C CYS A 143 -1.64 20.56 4.50
N GLU A 144 -1.84 21.45 3.54
CA GLU A 144 -2.77 22.58 3.65
C GLU A 144 -4.22 22.13 3.92
N HIS A 145 -4.65 21.03 3.36
CA HIS A 145 -6.03 20.55 3.51
C HIS A 145 -6.42 20.26 4.98
N CYS A 146 -5.44 19.94 5.85
CA CYS A 146 -5.67 19.81 7.29
C CYS A 146 -5.17 21.03 8.06
N HIS A 147 -3.93 21.50 7.76
CA HIS A 147 -3.25 22.53 8.54
C HIS A 147 -3.60 23.96 8.15
N GLY A 148 -4.28 24.16 7.02
CA GLY A 148 -4.57 25.50 6.46
C GLY A 148 -3.37 26.16 5.81
N SER A 149 -3.60 27.16 4.95
CA SER A 149 -2.56 27.85 4.18
C SER A 149 -1.54 28.60 5.02
N GLN A 150 -1.89 28.89 6.28
CA GLN A 150 -1.03 29.61 7.24
C GLN A 150 -0.69 28.75 8.48
N GLY A 151 -0.92 27.45 8.44
CA GLY A 151 -0.63 26.55 9.55
C GLY A 151 -1.48 26.80 10.80
N LYS A 152 -2.67 27.37 10.65
CA LYS A 152 -3.58 27.66 11.78
C LYS A 152 -4.38 26.46 12.26
N GLY A 153 -4.29 25.32 11.56
CA GLY A 153 -5.12 24.16 11.84
C GLY A 153 -6.56 24.30 11.34
N ASP A 154 -6.78 25.20 10.41
CA ASP A 154 -8.09 25.61 9.87
C ASP A 154 -8.30 25.16 8.40
N GLY A 155 -7.60 24.11 7.98
CA GLY A 155 -7.78 23.54 6.65
C GLY A 155 -9.18 22.97 6.42
N LEU A 156 -9.52 22.72 5.16
CA LEU A 156 -10.87 22.27 4.75
C LEU A 156 -11.35 21.00 5.47
N VAL A 157 -10.42 20.13 5.89
CA VAL A 157 -10.72 18.87 6.60
C VAL A 157 -10.81 19.08 8.11
N ALA A 158 -10.27 20.17 8.67
CA ALA A 158 -10.20 20.41 10.11
C ALA A 158 -11.56 20.35 10.84
N PRO A 159 -12.68 20.82 10.26
CA PRO A 159 -13.98 20.75 10.93
C PRO A 159 -14.46 19.32 11.22
N VAL A 160 -14.09 18.35 10.39
CA VAL A 160 -14.46 16.94 10.55
C VAL A 160 -13.33 16.10 11.15
N TYR A 161 -12.09 16.54 11.02
CA TYR A 161 -10.90 15.87 11.57
C TYR A 161 -10.32 16.70 12.71
N LEU A 162 -11.00 16.69 13.85
CA LEU A 162 -10.69 17.54 14.99
C LEU A 162 -9.29 17.30 15.57
N GLY A 163 -8.68 18.36 16.10
CA GLY A 163 -7.42 18.29 16.82
C GLY A 163 -6.18 18.56 15.96
N VAL A 164 -6.34 19.15 14.77
CA VAL A 164 -5.23 19.67 13.98
C VAL A 164 -4.63 20.87 14.73
N PRO A 165 -3.33 20.82 15.10
CA PRO A 165 -2.74 21.92 15.87
C PRO A 165 -2.46 23.13 14.99
N THR A 166 -2.50 24.32 15.60
CA THR A 166 -1.92 25.50 14.97
C THR A 166 -0.42 25.54 15.23
N TYR A 167 0.39 25.81 14.19
CA TYR A 167 1.84 25.95 14.32
C TYR A 167 2.25 27.18 15.16
N GLN A 168 1.34 28.11 15.34
CA GLN A 168 1.58 29.33 16.12
C GLN A 168 1.46 29.08 17.63
N ALA A 169 0.95 27.93 18.06
CA ALA A 169 0.87 27.59 19.48
C ALA A 169 2.27 27.43 20.10
N PRO A 170 2.45 27.80 21.39
CA PRO A 170 3.76 27.72 22.04
C PRO A 170 4.43 26.35 21.95
N ALA A 171 3.66 25.26 21.98
CA ALA A 171 4.16 23.92 21.91
C ALA A 171 4.70 23.51 20.51
N GLN A 172 4.28 24.18 19.45
CA GLN A 172 4.66 23.91 18.06
C GLN A 172 5.68 24.91 17.51
N ARG A 173 5.62 26.17 17.98
CA ARG A 173 6.42 27.27 17.42
C ARG A 173 7.94 27.06 17.45
N ASN A 174 8.43 26.31 18.43
CA ASN A 174 9.86 26.11 18.66
C ASN A 174 10.34 24.70 18.30
N LEU A 175 9.57 23.93 17.54
CA LEU A 175 9.99 22.61 17.08
C LEU A 175 11.14 22.75 16.07
N SER A 176 12.15 21.90 16.22
CA SER A 176 13.24 21.84 15.26
C SER A 176 12.77 21.24 13.94
N GLN A 177 13.48 21.54 12.86
CA GLN A 177 13.15 20.99 11.55
C GLN A 177 13.31 19.47 11.50
N GLY A 178 14.27 18.91 12.27
CA GLY A 178 14.40 17.47 12.44
C GLY A 178 13.18 16.84 13.11
N HIS A 179 12.61 17.52 14.13
CA HIS A 179 11.35 17.09 14.76
C HIS A 179 10.20 17.10 13.74
N ILE A 180 10.04 18.19 13.00
CA ILE A 180 8.99 18.31 11.96
C ILE A 180 9.14 17.23 10.90
N PHE A 181 10.36 17.02 10.40
CA PHE A 181 10.66 15.96 9.44
C PHE A 181 10.30 14.57 9.96
N HIS A 182 10.62 14.29 11.23
CA HIS A 182 10.28 13.03 11.88
C HIS A 182 8.78 12.81 11.96
N VAL A 183 8.04 13.83 12.38
CA VAL A 183 6.58 13.81 12.46
C VAL A 183 5.95 13.58 11.09
N ILE A 184 6.44 14.24 10.04
CA ILE A 184 5.98 13.99 8.67
C ILE A 184 6.29 12.55 8.25
N THR A 185 7.44 12.01 8.65
CA THR A 185 7.88 10.66 8.28
C THR A 185 7.02 9.58 8.90
N HIS A 186 6.84 9.62 10.22
CA HIS A 186 6.23 8.53 11.01
C HIS A 186 4.80 8.79 11.44
N GLY A 187 4.34 10.03 11.31
CA GLY A 187 3.08 10.48 11.89
C GLY A 187 3.17 10.66 13.41
N ILE A 188 2.18 11.34 13.97
CA ILE A 188 2.03 11.50 15.42
C ILE A 188 0.55 11.51 15.80
N ARG A 189 0.17 10.78 16.82
CA ARG A 189 -1.23 10.69 17.27
C ARG A 189 -2.18 10.37 16.13
N ARG A 190 -3.02 11.34 15.73
CA ARG A 190 -3.98 11.20 14.62
C ARG A 190 -3.39 11.55 13.25
N MET A 191 -2.27 12.26 13.20
CA MET A 191 -1.60 12.54 11.94
C MET A 191 -0.96 11.26 11.39
N GLY A 192 -1.35 10.83 10.19
CA GLY A 192 -0.79 9.67 9.51
C GLY A 192 0.65 9.89 9.05
N ALA A 193 1.38 8.80 8.84
CA ALA A 193 2.73 8.84 8.29
C ALA A 193 2.71 9.18 6.79
N HIS A 194 3.60 10.06 6.36
CA HIS A 194 3.75 10.46 4.95
C HIS A 194 5.04 9.91 4.32
N GLY A 195 5.83 9.15 5.09
CA GLY A 195 7.11 8.62 4.63
C GLY A 195 7.03 7.75 3.38
N SER A 196 5.93 7.03 3.17
CA SER A 196 5.70 6.22 1.96
C SER A 196 5.24 7.02 0.74
N GLN A 197 4.70 8.22 0.96
CA GLN A 197 4.12 9.06 -0.10
C GLN A 197 5.10 10.11 -0.63
N MET A 198 6.09 10.48 0.17
CA MET A 198 7.03 11.53 -0.14
C MET A 198 8.47 11.09 0.07
N SER A 199 9.37 11.45 -0.86
CA SER A 199 10.80 11.26 -0.66
C SER A 199 11.34 12.09 0.51
N GLU A 200 12.50 11.71 1.04
CA GLU A 200 13.16 12.43 2.12
C GLU A 200 13.41 13.90 1.77
N ASP A 201 13.84 14.17 0.55
CA ASP A 201 14.08 15.53 0.05
C ASP A 201 12.85 16.43 0.16
N LYS A 202 11.69 15.90 -0.26
CA LYS A 202 10.41 16.62 -0.20
C LYS A 202 10.02 16.92 1.24
N ARG A 203 10.17 15.95 2.13
CA ARG A 203 9.86 16.13 3.57
C ARG A 203 10.75 17.16 4.23
N TRP A 204 12.05 17.18 3.91
CA TRP A 204 12.98 18.19 4.42
C TRP A 204 12.67 19.60 3.91
N LYS A 205 12.28 19.74 2.64
CA LYS A 205 11.86 21.03 2.08
C LYS A 205 10.57 21.55 2.73
N ILE A 206 9.61 20.66 3.02
CA ILE A 206 8.42 21.03 3.80
C ILE A 206 8.83 21.48 5.20
N ALA A 207 9.70 20.73 5.89
CA ALA A 207 10.17 21.10 7.23
C ALA A 207 10.93 22.45 7.25
N ARG A 208 11.55 22.83 6.12
CA ARG A 208 12.18 24.16 5.96
C ARG A 208 11.15 25.28 5.81
N TYR A 209 10.03 24.99 5.19
CA TYR A 209 8.98 25.97 4.96
C TYR A 209 8.12 26.22 6.21
N VAL A 210 7.77 25.15 6.96
CA VAL A 210 6.97 25.21 8.19
C VAL A 210 7.74 25.87 9.33
#